data_ca4cc4843e56d8dfdf26b4673e3af525
#
_entry.id   ca4cc4843e56d8dfdf26b4673e3af525
#
_cell.length_a   1.000
_cell.length_b   1.000
_cell.length_c   1.000
_cell.angle_alpha   90.00
_cell.angle_beta   90.00
_cell.angle_gamma   90.00
#
_symmetry.space_group_name_H-M   'P 1'
#
loop_
_entity.id
_entity.type
_entity.pdbx_description
1 polymer ?
#
loop_
_entity_poly.entity_id
_entity_poly.type
_entity_poly.pdbx_seq_one_letter_code
_entity_poly.pdbx_strand_id
1 'polypeptide(L)'
;MSDRLEAIRLFREQVGGEIPIMGWVEGALAEAADLRNINNIMLDLIEHPAWVEELLEICTEVEIAFARAQVEAGADIIGLGDAVASLISPKMYRRFALPYEQRIFAAVHEMGALCRLHICGNTNRIVDDMVQSGADIIDLDYMVDMAAAAAKVGDRVSFCGNFDPVAVMLQGTPEEVAAATSHCMAIGGPRSFSAAGCEIPMHTPPANLHAQTRALAGLTA
;
A
#
# COMPACT_ATOMS: atom_id res chain seq x y z
N MET A 1 -13.90 -9.43 -10.93
CA MET A 1 -12.56 -10.08 -10.95
C MET A 1 -12.05 -10.34 -12.37
N SER A 2 -12.81 -10.97 -13.28
CA SER A 2 -12.36 -11.27 -14.65
C SER A 2 -11.76 -10.08 -15.39
N ASP A 3 -12.39 -8.91 -15.33
CA ASP A 3 -11.96 -7.69 -16.03
C ASP A 3 -10.60 -7.19 -15.52
N ARG A 4 -10.32 -7.31 -14.21
CA ARG A 4 -9.02 -6.92 -13.64
C ARG A 4 -7.92 -7.88 -14.09
N LEU A 5 -8.18 -9.18 -14.13
CA LEU A 5 -7.24 -10.18 -14.62
C LEU A 5 -6.94 -10.00 -16.11
N GLU A 6 -7.95 -9.69 -16.90
CA GLU A 6 -7.79 -9.40 -18.31
C GLU A 6 -6.95 -8.12 -18.54
N ALA A 7 -7.19 -7.07 -17.74
CA ALA A 7 -6.39 -5.86 -17.81
C ALA A 7 -4.90 -6.14 -17.50
N ILE A 8 -4.59 -6.97 -16.52
CA ILE A 8 -3.21 -7.37 -16.21
C ILE A 8 -2.58 -8.11 -17.40
N ARG A 9 -3.29 -9.04 -18.04
CA ARG A 9 -2.79 -9.74 -19.23
C ARG A 9 -2.49 -8.79 -20.39
N LEU A 10 -3.43 -7.86 -20.67
CA LEU A 10 -3.27 -6.87 -21.71
C LEU A 10 -2.08 -5.93 -21.44
N PHE A 11 -1.89 -5.49 -20.20
CA PHE A 11 -0.70 -4.73 -19.83
C PHE A 11 0.57 -5.55 -20.02
N ARG A 12 0.60 -6.83 -19.59
CA ARG A 12 1.76 -7.69 -19.75
C ARG A 12 2.12 -7.91 -21.24
N GLU A 13 1.12 -8.07 -22.09
CA GLU A 13 1.34 -8.19 -23.55
C GLU A 13 1.94 -6.92 -24.15
N GLN A 14 1.54 -5.73 -23.66
CA GLN A 14 1.98 -4.45 -24.21
C GLN A 14 3.36 -4.02 -23.68
N VAL A 15 3.63 -4.20 -22.39
CA VAL A 15 4.88 -3.72 -21.78
C VAL A 15 5.96 -4.78 -21.66
N GLY A 16 5.65 -6.04 -22.01
CA GLY A 16 6.61 -7.16 -21.88
C GLY A 16 7.09 -7.34 -20.45
N GLY A 17 8.36 -7.12 -20.21
CA GLY A 17 8.98 -7.11 -18.89
C GLY A 17 9.67 -5.79 -18.54
N GLU A 18 9.43 -4.74 -19.31
CA GLU A 18 10.11 -3.45 -19.16
C GLU A 18 9.55 -2.60 -18.01
N ILE A 19 8.24 -2.76 -17.71
CA ILE A 19 7.55 -2.03 -16.66
C ILE A 19 6.88 -3.04 -15.72
N PRO A 20 7.10 -2.93 -14.39
CA PRO A 20 6.42 -3.81 -13.43
C PRO A 20 4.91 -3.52 -13.41
N ILE A 21 4.14 -4.59 -13.32
CA ILE A 21 2.68 -4.53 -13.23
C ILE A 21 2.28 -4.87 -11.80
N MET A 22 1.50 -3.99 -11.18
CA MET A 22 0.99 -4.21 -9.83
C MET A 22 -0.48 -4.59 -9.86
N GLY A 23 -0.79 -5.76 -9.28
CA GLY A 23 -2.14 -6.14 -8.90
C GLY A 23 -2.50 -5.58 -7.52
N TRP A 24 -3.77 -5.68 -7.13
CA TRP A 24 -4.25 -5.18 -5.85
C TRP A 24 -5.25 -6.12 -5.20
N VAL A 25 -5.09 -6.28 -3.88
CA VAL A 25 -6.03 -6.99 -2.99
C VAL A 25 -6.31 -6.12 -1.76
N GLU A 26 -7.38 -6.41 -1.03
CA GLU A 26 -7.64 -5.76 0.24
C GLU A 26 -7.03 -6.56 1.41
N GLY A 27 -6.73 -5.88 2.50
CA GLY A 27 -6.42 -6.53 3.77
C GLY A 27 -7.66 -7.21 4.33
N ALA A 28 -7.47 -8.32 5.04
CA ALA A 28 -8.61 -9.07 5.58
C ALA A 28 -9.51 -8.23 6.48
N LEU A 29 -8.94 -7.27 7.23
CA LEU A 29 -9.72 -6.37 8.08
C LEU A 29 -10.48 -5.32 7.28
N ALA A 30 -9.90 -4.79 6.21
CA ALA A 30 -10.55 -3.86 5.30
C ALA A 30 -11.72 -4.54 4.58
N GLU A 31 -11.51 -5.73 4.00
CA GLU A 31 -12.56 -6.52 3.36
C GLU A 31 -13.69 -6.89 4.34
N ALA A 32 -13.36 -7.31 5.57
CA ALA A 32 -14.34 -7.57 6.61
C ALA A 32 -15.14 -6.30 6.96
N ALA A 33 -14.53 -5.13 6.94
CA ALA A 33 -15.23 -3.87 7.16
C ALA A 33 -16.15 -3.49 6.00
N ASP A 34 -15.78 -3.78 4.77
CA ASP A 34 -16.64 -3.58 3.60
C ASP A 34 -17.87 -4.50 3.66
N LEU A 35 -17.69 -5.77 3.99
CA LEU A 35 -18.77 -6.74 4.14
C LEU A 35 -19.69 -6.42 5.31
N ARG A 36 -19.16 -6.00 6.44
CA ARG A 36 -19.89 -5.81 7.70
C ARG A 36 -20.36 -4.39 7.94
N ASN A 37 -19.85 -3.41 7.22
CA ASN A 37 -19.83 -1.98 7.50
C ASN A 37 -18.86 -1.61 8.65
N ILE A 38 -18.10 -0.51 8.44
CA ILE A 38 -17.03 -0.10 9.34
C ILE A 38 -17.48 0.12 10.80
N ASN A 39 -18.65 0.71 11.01
CA ASN A 39 -19.16 0.94 12.37
C ASN A 39 -19.44 -0.37 13.11
N ASN A 40 -20.00 -1.35 12.41
CA ASN A 40 -20.32 -2.64 12.99
C ASN A 40 -19.08 -3.45 13.28
N ILE A 41 -18.12 -3.52 12.33
CA ILE A 41 -16.88 -4.29 12.56
C ILE A 41 -16.09 -3.73 13.73
N MET A 42 -16.04 -2.40 13.91
CA MET A 42 -15.36 -1.77 15.04
C MET A 42 -15.96 -2.15 16.39
N LEU A 43 -17.29 -2.35 16.47
CA LEU A 43 -17.95 -2.87 17.66
C LEU A 43 -17.68 -4.37 17.84
N ASP A 44 -17.81 -5.14 16.77
CA ASP A 44 -17.63 -6.60 16.77
C ASP A 44 -16.19 -6.99 17.17
N LEU A 45 -15.16 -6.20 16.83
CA LEU A 45 -13.77 -6.39 17.29
C LEU A 45 -13.65 -6.44 18.83
N ILE A 46 -14.57 -5.79 19.55
CA ILE A 46 -14.60 -5.72 21.02
C ILE A 46 -15.57 -6.73 21.58
N GLU A 47 -16.78 -6.79 21.05
CA GLU A 47 -17.89 -7.55 21.58
C GLU A 47 -17.88 -9.01 21.12
N HIS A 48 -17.41 -9.27 19.89
CA HIS A 48 -17.44 -10.57 19.24
C HIS A 48 -16.11 -10.95 18.56
N PRO A 49 -14.95 -10.82 19.24
CA PRO A 49 -13.65 -10.97 18.61
C PRO A 49 -13.42 -12.34 17.93
N ALA A 50 -13.93 -13.41 18.49
CA ALA A 50 -13.79 -14.75 17.91
C ALA A 50 -14.55 -14.88 16.58
N TRP A 51 -15.74 -14.30 16.49
CA TRP A 51 -16.49 -14.26 15.24
C TRP A 51 -15.78 -13.40 14.18
N VAL A 52 -15.18 -12.28 14.58
CA VAL A 52 -14.38 -11.45 13.67
C VAL A 52 -13.20 -12.25 13.14
N GLU A 53 -12.48 -12.97 13.98
CA GLU A 53 -11.36 -13.83 13.56
C GLU A 53 -11.80 -14.89 12.52
N GLU A 54 -12.97 -15.50 12.68
CA GLU A 54 -13.54 -16.41 11.67
C GLU A 54 -13.82 -15.69 10.33
N LEU A 55 -14.34 -14.47 10.36
CA LEU A 55 -14.56 -13.68 9.16
C LEU A 55 -13.26 -13.30 8.47
N LEU A 56 -12.23 -12.90 9.25
CA LEU A 56 -10.91 -12.56 8.73
C LEU A 56 -10.22 -13.76 8.06
N GLU A 57 -10.43 -14.98 8.59
CA GLU A 57 -9.97 -16.21 7.93
C GLU A 57 -10.58 -16.35 6.52
N ILE A 58 -11.88 -16.16 6.39
CA ILE A 58 -12.59 -16.25 5.09
C ILE A 58 -12.08 -15.17 4.13
N CYS A 59 -11.95 -13.92 4.57
CA CYS A 59 -11.43 -12.83 3.76
C CYS A 59 -10.00 -13.13 3.28
N THR A 60 -9.14 -13.60 4.18
CA THR A 60 -7.75 -13.97 3.85
C THR A 60 -7.67 -15.00 2.72
N GLU A 61 -8.46 -16.06 2.77
CA GLU A 61 -8.46 -17.09 1.74
C GLU A 61 -8.95 -16.54 0.38
N VAL A 62 -9.94 -15.63 0.39
CA VAL A 62 -10.42 -14.97 -0.83
C VAL A 62 -9.32 -14.09 -1.43
N GLU A 63 -8.63 -13.28 -0.60
CA GLU A 63 -7.56 -12.39 -1.06
C GLU A 63 -6.34 -13.17 -1.57
N ILE A 64 -5.96 -14.26 -0.92
CA ILE A 64 -4.90 -15.15 -1.42
C ILE A 64 -5.28 -15.74 -2.79
N ALA A 65 -6.51 -16.21 -2.95
CA ALA A 65 -6.97 -16.74 -4.22
C ALA A 65 -6.96 -15.67 -5.34
N PHE A 66 -7.36 -14.45 -5.01
CA PHE A 66 -7.35 -13.35 -5.96
C PHE A 66 -5.92 -12.84 -6.26
N ALA A 67 -5.04 -12.75 -5.27
CA ALA A 67 -3.62 -12.46 -5.48
C ALA A 67 -2.97 -13.47 -6.42
N ARG A 68 -3.22 -14.77 -6.20
CA ARG A 68 -2.73 -15.84 -7.06
C ARG A 68 -3.17 -15.65 -8.52
N ALA A 69 -4.45 -15.42 -8.74
CA ALA A 69 -4.98 -15.21 -10.08
C ALA A 69 -4.35 -13.97 -10.77
N GLN A 70 -4.02 -12.92 -10.03
CA GLN A 70 -3.35 -11.74 -10.56
C GLN A 70 -1.88 -12.01 -10.92
N VAL A 71 -1.14 -12.75 -10.10
CA VAL A 71 0.24 -13.17 -10.40
C VAL A 71 0.25 -14.08 -11.63
N GLU A 72 -0.65 -15.06 -11.71
CA GLU A 72 -0.81 -15.93 -12.89
C GLU A 72 -1.18 -15.15 -14.16
N ALA A 73 -1.89 -14.04 -14.03
CA ALA A 73 -2.21 -13.14 -15.13
C ALA A 73 -1.02 -12.26 -15.56
N GLY A 74 0.05 -12.19 -14.75
CA GLY A 74 1.28 -11.46 -15.08
C GLY A 74 1.60 -10.28 -14.17
N ALA A 75 1.01 -10.16 -12.99
CA ALA A 75 1.41 -9.16 -12.00
C ALA A 75 2.78 -9.52 -11.40
N ASP A 76 3.66 -8.52 -11.26
CA ASP A 76 4.98 -8.65 -10.64
C ASP A 76 4.94 -8.28 -9.16
N ILE A 77 3.97 -7.46 -8.77
CA ILE A 77 3.78 -6.94 -7.41
C ILE A 77 2.31 -7.10 -7.04
N ILE A 78 2.04 -7.50 -5.82
CA ILE A 78 0.70 -7.43 -5.24
C ILE A 78 0.69 -6.35 -4.16
N GLY A 79 -0.09 -5.29 -4.40
CA GLY A 79 -0.43 -4.30 -3.38
C GLY A 79 -1.57 -4.81 -2.50
N LEU A 80 -1.50 -4.50 -1.21
CA LEU A 80 -2.52 -4.79 -0.22
C LEU A 80 -2.90 -3.50 0.51
N GLY A 81 -4.20 -3.16 0.48
CA GLY A 81 -4.75 -2.01 1.19
C GLY A 81 -5.48 -2.44 2.47
N ASP A 82 -5.03 -2.00 3.65
CA ASP A 82 -5.73 -2.26 4.91
C ASP A 82 -6.04 -0.96 5.66
N ALA A 83 -6.89 -0.12 5.06
CA ALA A 83 -7.20 1.22 5.56
C ALA A 83 -7.75 1.23 7.00
N VAL A 84 -8.54 0.23 7.37
CA VAL A 84 -9.17 0.10 8.69
C VAL A 84 -8.13 -0.11 9.79
N ALA A 85 -6.98 -0.67 9.47
CA ALA A 85 -5.90 -0.94 10.40
C ALA A 85 -5.34 0.34 11.08
N SER A 86 -5.47 1.51 10.43
CA SER A 86 -5.07 2.80 11.04
C SER A 86 -6.00 3.27 12.16
N LEU A 87 -7.23 2.75 12.21
CA LEU A 87 -8.26 3.16 13.17
C LEU A 87 -8.20 2.37 14.49
N ILE A 88 -7.41 1.31 14.55
CA ILE A 88 -7.31 0.44 15.71
C ILE A 88 -5.98 0.65 16.46
N SER A 89 -5.93 0.19 17.71
CA SER A 89 -4.71 0.28 18.50
C SER A 89 -3.61 -0.66 17.97
N PRO A 90 -2.31 -0.40 18.26
CA PRO A 90 -1.25 -1.32 17.88
C PRO A 90 -1.43 -2.76 18.41
N LYS A 91 -2.07 -2.91 19.58
CA LYS A 91 -2.40 -4.23 20.12
C LYS A 91 -3.46 -4.94 19.28
N MET A 92 -4.46 -4.21 18.81
CA MET A 92 -5.51 -4.75 17.94
C MET A 92 -4.97 -5.03 16.55
N TYR A 93 -4.11 -4.16 16.01
CA TYR A 93 -3.42 -4.39 14.74
C TYR A 93 -2.67 -5.73 14.75
N ARG A 94 -1.87 -5.98 15.78
CA ARG A 94 -1.15 -7.25 15.95
C ARG A 94 -2.05 -8.48 16.11
N ARG A 95 -3.31 -8.29 16.44
CA ARG A 95 -4.28 -9.40 16.56
C ARG A 95 -5.13 -9.58 15.32
N PHE A 96 -5.65 -8.50 14.73
CA PHE A 96 -6.73 -8.54 13.75
C PHE A 96 -6.32 -8.13 12.33
N ALA A 97 -5.09 -7.64 12.11
CA ALA A 97 -4.59 -7.29 10.79
C ALA A 97 -3.28 -8.02 10.46
N LEU A 98 -2.23 -7.77 11.22
CA LEU A 98 -0.87 -8.28 10.96
C LEU A 98 -0.78 -9.78 10.64
N PRO A 99 -1.42 -10.72 11.38
CA PRO A 99 -1.29 -12.16 11.08
C PRO A 99 -1.89 -12.54 9.71
N TYR A 100 -2.90 -11.84 9.29
CA TYR A 100 -3.59 -12.05 8.01
C TYR A 100 -2.80 -11.43 6.85
N GLU A 101 -2.25 -10.24 7.03
CA GLU A 101 -1.30 -9.61 6.10
C GLU A 101 -0.09 -10.54 5.87
N GLN A 102 0.49 -11.08 6.94
CA GLN A 102 1.61 -12.02 6.87
C GLN A 102 1.28 -13.26 6.03
N ARG A 103 0.09 -13.82 6.17
CA ARG A 103 -0.35 -14.99 5.40
C ARG A 103 -0.55 -14.67 3.93
N ILE A 104 -1.16 -13.53 3.62
CA ILE A 104 -1.35 -13.10 2.23
C ILE A 104 0.03 -12.88 1.57
N PHE A 105 0.93 -12.16 2.22
CA PHE A 105 2.26 -11.89 1.68
C PHE A 105 3.14 -13.15 1.55
N ALA A 106 3.07 -14.05 2.52
CA ALA A 106 3.76 -15.34 2.39
C ALA A 106 3.29 -16.12 1.14
N ALA A 107 1.98 -16.15 0.90
CA ALA A 107 1.43 -16.80 -0.30
C ALA A 107 1.85 -16.08 -1.60
N VAL A 108 1.95 -14.75 -1.60
CA VAL A 108 2.43 -13.96 -2.74
C VAL A 108 3.92 -14.24 -3.01
N HIS A 109 4.75 -14.26 -1.98
CA HIS A 109 6.18 -14.60 -2.10
C HIS A 109 6.42 -16.02 -2.62
N GLU A 110 5.60 -16.99 -2.21
CA GLU A 110 5.68 -18.37 -2.75
C GLU A 110 5.43 -18.42 -4.27
N MET A 111 4.72 -17.45 -4.81
CA MET A 111 4.49 -17.31 -6.26
C MET A 111 5.58 -16.48 -6.97
N GLY A 112 6.56 -15.96 -6.23
CA GLY A 112 7.68 -15.17 -6.76
C GLY A 112 7.38 -13.71 -7.06
N ALA A 113 6.25 -13.17 -6.59
CA ALA A 113 5.90 -11.76 -6.70
C ALA A 113 6.32 -10.96 -5.46
N LEU A 114 6.48 -9.64 -5.60
CA LEU A 114 6.75 -8.73 -4.50
C LEU A 114 5.45 -8.29 -3.81
N CYS A 115 5.58 -7.86 -2.56
CA CYS A 115 4.47 -7.39 -1.74
C CYS A 115 4.59 -5.91 -1.40
N ARG A 116 3.48 -5.16 -1.54
CA ARG A 116 3.37 -3.75 -1.15
C ARG A 116 2.21 -3.57 -0.18
N LEU A 117 2.49 -2.99 1.00
CA LEU A 117 1.47 -2.69 2.02
C LEU A 117 1.12 -1.21 2.02
N HIS A 118 -0.16 -0.88 1.94
CA HIS A 118 -0.70 0.46 2.12
C HIS A 118 -1.72 0.49 3.26
N ILE A 119 -1.46 1.31 4.26
CA ILE A 119 -2.42 1.64 5.33
C ILE A 119 -2.56 3.15 5.37
N CYS A 120 -3.74 3.65 4.98
CA CYS A 120 -4.04 5.10 4.99
C CYS A 120 -4.01 5.67 6.42
N GLY A 121 -3.66 6.94 6.54
CA GLY A 121 -3.73 7.67 7.79
C GLY A 121 -2.49 7.58 8.66
N ASN A 122 -2.61 7.93 9.93
CA ASN A 122 -1.48 8.03 10.85
C ASN A 122 -1.04 6.67 11.39
N THR A 123 -0.11 6.04 10.70
CA THR A 123 0.48 4.73 11.08
C THR A 123 1.78 4.84 11.87
N ASN A 124 2.20 6.02 12.35
CA ASN A 124 3.45 6.20 13.12
C ASN A 124 3.63 5.19 14.26
N ARG A 125 2.53 4.73 14.87
CA ARG A 125 2.55 3.81 16.03
C ARG A 125 2.69 2.35 15.64
N ILE A 126 2.49 1.99 14.37
CA ILE A 126 2.49 0.61 13.87
C ILE A 126 3.50 0.36 12.74
N VAL A 127 4.32 1.35 12.34
CA VAL A 127 5.33 1.19 11.27
C VAL A 127 6.23 -0.04 11.50
N ASP A 128 6.65 -0.29 12.74
CA ASP A 128 7.46 -1.49 13.04
C ASP A 128 6.70 -2.80 12.82
N ASP A 129 5.42 -2.80 13.15
CA ASP A 129 4.56 -3.96 12.96
C ASP A 129 4.26 -4.14 11.45
N MET A 130 4.06 -3.05 10.69
CA MET A 130 3.90 -3.10 9.23
C MET A 130 5.09 -3.77 8.54
N VAL A 131 6.32 -3.49 9.00
CA VAL A 131 7.53 -4.16 8.47
C VAL A 131 7.53 -5.66 8.78
N GLN A 132 6.91 -6.08 9.88
CA GLN A 132 6.79 -7.50 10.23
C GLN A 132 5.74 -8.24 9.40
N SER A 133 4.90 -7.55 8.62
CA SER A 133 3.95 -8.19 7.70
C SER A 133 4.63 -9.01 6.61
N GLY A 134 5.90 -8.69 6.32
CA GLY A 134 6.65 -9.29 5.22
C GLY A 134 6.58 -8.47 3.93
N ALA A 135 5.99 -7.28 3.95
CA ALA A 135 5.98 -6.40 2.78
C ALA A 135 7.39 -5.99 2.35
N ASP A 136 7.66 -6.01 1.05
CA ASP A 136 8.91 -5.50 0.43
C ASP A 136 8.88 -3.97 0.32
N ILE A 137 7.67 -3.43 0.12
CA ILE A 137 7.41 -2.00 -0.05
C ILE A 137 6.33 -1.59 0.94
N ILE A 138 6.57 -0.51 1.68
CA ILE A 138 5.57 0.09 2.57
C ILE A 138 5.23 1.49 2.07
N ASP A 139 3.94 1.70 1.80
CA ASP A 139 3.43 3.03 1.54
C ASP A 139 3.22 3.78 2.85
N LEU A 140 3.78 4.96 2.92
CA LEU A 140 3.59 5.86 4.04
C LEU A 140 2.60 6.94 3.65
N ASP A 141 1.51 7.05 4.40
CA ASP A 141 0.59 8.19 4.30
C ASP A 141 1.31 9.50 4.68
N TYR A 142 0.84 10.64 4.16
CA TYR A 142 1.44 11.95 4.44
C TYR A 142 1.42 12.33 5.93
N MET A 143 0.57 11.69 6.74
CA MET A 143 0.49 11.87 8.20
C MET A 143 1.62 11.15 8.95
N VAL A 144 2.43 10.36 8.26
CA VAL A 144 3.55 9.61 8.85
C VAL A 144 4.84 10.41 8.75
N ASP A 145 5.61 10.44 9.83
CA ASP A 145 6.97 10.98 9.82
C ASP A 145 7.91 10.00 9.08
N MET A 146 8.08 10.23 7.78
CA MET A 146 8.90 9.39 6.92
C MET A 146 10.38 9.39 7.37
N ALA A 147 10.89 10.49 7.92
CA ALA A 147 12.28 10.54 8.37
C ALA A 147 12.48 9.65 9.61
N ALA A 148 11.55 9.70 10.56
CA ALA A 148 11.57 8.81 11.72
C ALA A 148 11.40 7.34 11.33
N ALA A 149 10.50 7.05 10.37
CA ALA A 149 10.31 5.71 9.83
C ALA A 149 11.58 5.20 9.13
N ALA A 150 12.20 6.01 8.26
CA ALA A 150 13.42 5.65 7.55
C ALA A 150 14.60 5.40 8.50
N ALA A 151 14.75 6.21 9.53
CA ALA A 151 15.80 6.02 10.55
C ALA A 151 15.61 4.72 11.34
N LYS A 152 14.38 4.27 11.49
CA LYS A 152 14.03 3.12 12.34
C LYS A 152 14.03 1.78 11.60
N VAL A 153 13.52 1.76 10.37
CA VAL A 153 13.29 0.52 9.61
C VAL A 153 13.69 0.56 8.14
N GLY A 154 14.30 1.66 7.67
CA GLY A 154 14.60 1.90 6.26
C GLY A 154 15.64 0.97 5.64
N ASP A 155 16.38 0.21 6.43
CA ASP A 155 17.29 -0.85 5.96
C ASP A 155 16.56 -2.17 5.62
N ARG A 156 15.33 -2.33 6.10
CA ARG A 156 14.54 -3.58 6.03
C ARG A 156 13.54 -3.59 4.88
N VAL A 157 13.02 -2.44 4.47
CA VAL A 157 11.97 -2.30 3.46
C VAL A 157 12.26 -1.13 2.53
N SER A 158 11.60 -1.10 1.38
CA SER A 158 11.51 0.09 0.53
C SER A 158 10.31 0.93 0.95
N PHE A 159 10.44 2.26 0.91
CA PHE A 159 9.32 3.16 1.16
C PHE A 159 8.73 3.68 -0.15
N CYS A 160 7.41 3.93 -0.12
CA CYS A 160 6.70 4.66 -1.14
C CYS A 160 5.90 5.79 -0.47
N GLY A 161 6.01 6.99 -0.97
CA GLY A 161 5.34 8.16 -0.40
C GLY A 161 6.29 9.35 -0.26
N ASN A 162 5.92 10.38 0.56
CA ASN A 162 4.67 10.48 1.34
C ASN A 162 4.15 11.94 1.41
N PHE A 163 4.24 12.70 0.33
CA PHE A 163 3.70 14.05 0.37
C PHE A 163 2.15 14.06 0.30
N ASP A 164 1.54 15.17 0.79
CA ASP A 164 0.08 15.32 0.83
C ASP A 164 -0.54 15.34 -0.58
N PRO A 165 -1.46 14.41 -0.90
CA PRO A 165 -2.09 14.32 -2.22
C PRO A 165 -2.98 15.52 -2.54
N VAL A 166 -3.55 16.18 -1.54
CA VAL A 166 -4.42 17.35 -1.74
C VAL A 166 -3.59 18.63 -1.76
N ALA A 167 -2.82 18.89 -0.71
CA ALA A 167 -2.07 20.13 -0.58
C ALA A 167 -0.98 20.27 -1.67
N VAL A 168 -0.30 19.16 -1.99
CA VAL A 168 0.82 19.19 -2.94
C VAL A 168 0.35 18.85 -4.37
N MET A 169 -0.29 17.70 -4.58
CA MET A 169 -0.60 17.27 -5.95
C MET A 169 -1.78 18.00 -6.57
N LEU A 170 -2.86 18.24 -5.82
CA LEU A 170 -4.04 18.91 -6.34
C LEU A 170 -3.89 20.43 -6.35
N GLN A 171 -3.44 21.01 -5.23
CA GLN A 171 -3.48 22.45 -4.99
C GLN A 171 -2.13 23.15 -5.16
N GLY A 172 -1.04 22.40 -5.11
CA GLY A 172 0.32 22.94 -5.25
C GLY A 172 0.68 23.28 -6.70
N THR A 173 1.78 24.00 -6.84
CA THR A 173 2.40 24.31 -8.14
C THR A 173 3.32 23.16 -8.60
N PRO A 174 3.69 23.10 -9.91
CA PRO A 174 4.68 22.15 -10.38
C PRO A 174 6.01 22.19 -9.63
N GLU A 175 6.44 23.37 -9.20
CA GLU A 175 7.69 23.59 -8.45
C GLU A 175 7.59 22.99 -7.04
N GLU A 176 6.45 23.15 -6.37
CA GLU A 176 6.18 22.56 -5.05
C GLU A 176 6.13 21.03 -5.12
N VAL A 177 5.52 20.48 -6.16
CA VAL A 177 5.51 19.02 -6.42
C VAL A 177 6.92 18.49 -6.63
N ALA A 178 7.72 19.17 -7.46
CA ALA A 178 9.10 18.76 -7.70
C ALA A 178 9.96 18.80 -6.42
N ALA A 179 9.78 19.83 -5.60
CA ALA A 179 10.46 19.96 -4.32
C ALA A 179 10.05 18.86 -3.33
N ALA A 180 8.75 18.59 -3.20
CA ALA A 180 8.23 17.53 -2.33
C ALA A 180 8.71 16.14 -2.78
N THR A 181 8.72 15.88 -4.09
CA THR A 181 9.26 14.65 -4.69
C THR A 181 10.72 14.45 -4.30
N SER A 182 11.55 15.46 -4.55
CA SER A 182 12.98 15.40 -4.23
C SER A 182 13.24 15.23 -2.73
N HIS A 183 12.43 15.88 -1.89
CA HIS A 183 12.52 15.75 -0.44
C HIS A 183 12.23 14.32 0.04
N CYS A 184 11.12 13.73 -0.42
CA CYS A 184 10.76 12.35 -0.06
C CYS A 184 11.84 11.35 -0.52
N MET A 185 12.36 11.51 -1.73
CA MET A 185 13.43 10.64 -2.24
C MET A 185 14.73 10.78 -1.45
N ALA A 186 15.08 11.99 -1.02
CA ALA A 186 16.26 12.23 -0.18
C ALA A 186 16.14 11.54 1.20
N ILE A 187 14.94 11.51 1.78
CA ILE A 187 14.69 10.84 3.06
C ILE A 187 14.67 9.31 2.89
N GLY A 188 13.93 8.82 1.92
CA GLY A 188 13.74 7.38 1.73
C GLY A 188 14.96 6.67 1.16
N GLY A 189 15.86 7.41 0.49
CA GLY A 189 17.08 6.87 -0.09
C GLY A 189 16.87 6.11 -1.42
N PRO A 190 17.90 5.40 -1.90
CA PRO A 190 17.96 4.89 -3.28
C PRO A 190 16.98 3.73 -3.57
N ARG A 191 16.40 3.14 -2.54
CA ARG A 191 15.39 2.07 -2.68
C ARG A 191 13.96 2.56 -2.52
N SER A 192 13.74 3.88 -2.52
CA SER A 192 12.42 4.46 -2.33
C SER A 192 11.72 4.73 -3.64
N PHE A 193 10.39 4.79 -3.56
CA PHE A 193 9.51 5.19 -4.63
C PHE A 193 8.87 6.53 -4.28
N SER A 194 8.77 7.42 -5.25
CA SER A 194 8.04 8.67 -5.06
C SER A 194 6.56 8.47 -5.35
N ALA A 195 5.73 8.77 -4.37
CA ALA A 195 4.28 8.85 -4.51
C ALA A 195 3.71 9.92 -3.58
N ALA A 196 2.47 10.35 -3.83
CA ALA A 196 1.68 10.95 -2.78
C ALA A 196 1.42 9.91 -1.68
N GLY A 197 1.17 10.35 -0.46
CA GLY A 197 0.96 9.46 0.69
C GLY A 197 -0.37 8.69 0.66
N CYS A 198 -1.25 9.02 -0.29
CA CYS A 198 -2.51 8.32 -0.52
C CYS A 198 -2.97 8.57 -1.96
N GLU A 199 -4.21 8.17 -2.29
CA GLU A 199 -4.82 8.33 -3.61
C GLU A 199 -4.78 9.79 -4.10
N ILE A 200 -4.38 9.96 -5.35
CA ILE A 200 -4.30 11.28 -6.00
C ILE A 200 -5.71 11.73 -6.39
N PRO A 201 -6.15 12.95 -6.01
CA PRO A 201 -7.47 13.46 -6.36
C PRO A 201 -7.71 13.54 -7.88
N MET A 202 -8.92 13.23 -8.31
CA MET A 202 -9.33 13.15 -9.71
C MET A 202 -9.04 14.43 -10.54
N HIS A 203 -9.06 15.60 -9.91
CA HIS A 203 -8.83 16.89 -10.60
C HIS A 203 -7.39 17.41 -10.48
N THR A 204 -6.45 16.52 -10.11
CA THR A 204 -5.03 16.88 -10.07
C THR A 204 -4.55 17.39 -11.44
N PRO A 205 -3.91 18.57 -11.50
CA PRO A 205 -3.43 19.12 -12.76
C PRO A 205 -2.39 18.19 -13.41
N PRO A 206 -2.51 17.87 -14.72
CA PRO A 206 -1.50 17.06 -15.43
C PRO A 206 -0.08 17.62 -15.32
N ALA A 207 0.05 18.97 -15.25
CA ALA A 207 1.34 19.63 -15.07
C ALA A 207 2.06 19.18 -13.78
N ASN A 208 1.32 18.89 -12.71
CA ASN A 208 1.86 18.41 -11.43
C ASN A 208 2.34 16.96 -11.54
N LEU A 209 1.61 16.09 -12.24
CA LEU A 209 2.06 14.73 -12.55
C LEU A 209 3.36 14.72 -13.36
N HIS A 210 3.43 15.58 -14.39
CA HIS A 210 4.65 15.74 -15.18
C HIS A 210 5.81 16.34 -14.37
N ALA A 211 5.54 17.21 -13.40
CA ALA A 211 6.58 17.76 -12.54
C ALA A 211 7.21 16.68 -11.65
N GLN A 212 6.42 15.78 -11.08
CA GLN A 212 6.93 14.62 -10.34
C GLN A 212 7.84 13.75 -11.22
N THR A 213 7.37 13.40 -12.42
CA THR A 213 8.15 12.58 -13.37
C THR A 213 9.49 13.24 -13.73
N ARG A 214 9.49 14.56 -14.01
CA ARG A 214 10.74 15.29 -14.34
C ARG A 214 11.70 15.38 -13.15
N ALA A 215 11.18 15.57 -11.93
CA ALA A 215 11.99 15.59 -10.72
C ALA A 215 12.69 14.23 -10.51
N LEU A 216 11.99 13.13 -10.70
CA LEU A 216 12.58 11.79 -10.61
C LEU A 216 13.64 11.54 -11.68
N ALA A 217 13.39 11.92 -12.94
CA ALA A 217 14.37 11.79 -14.01
C ALA A 217 15.66 12.58 -13.73
N GLY A 218 15.56 13.74 -13.07
CA GLY A 218 16.71 14.55 -12.65
C GLY A 218 17.50 13.95 -11.48
N LEU A 219 16.93 13.04 -10.70
CA LEU A 219 17.60 12.35 -9.59
C LEU A 219 18.37 11.09 -10.05
N THR A 220 18.04 10.56 -11.23
CA THR A 220 18.64 9.34 -11.79
C THR A 220 19.77 9.61 -12.79
N ALA A 221 20.00 10.87 -13.09
CA ALA A 221 21.06 11.34 -14.00
C ALA A 221 22.32 11.78 -13.25
#